data_45f2f8ebc8a883155f473f12eb4b50fb
#
_entry.id   45f2f8ebc8a883155f473f12eb4b50fb
#
_cell.length_a   1.000
_cell.length_b   1.000
_cell.length_c   1.000
_cell.angle_alpha   90.00
_cell.angle_beta   90.00
_cell.angle_gamma   90.00
#
_symmetry.space_group_name_H-M   'P 1'
#
loop_
_entity.id
_entity.type
_entity.pdbx_description
1 polymer ?
#
loop_
_entity_poly.entity_id
_entity_poly.type
_entity_poly.pdbx_seq_one_letter_code
_entity_poly.pdbx_strand_id
1 'polypeptide(L)'
;MTEAFICDAVRTPFGRYGGALAGVRADDLAAIPIAALVARNPSVDWKQVDDVYYGCANGAGEDNRNVGRMAGLLAGLPVEVPGTTINRLCGSSLDAVGMAARAIKSGEAQLIIAGGVESMTRAPFVMGKADSAFSRSARIEDTTIGWRFVNPLMKQQYGIDSMPETAENVAEQWTVARADQDAFAIRSQQRWAAAHAAGFFKGEIVPVTIPQKKGDPKVVDTDEHPRPDTTIEALAKLKGVVKPDGSVTAGNASGVNDGACALLLASGAAVDKFGLKPRAKVLGMATAGLAPRIMGFGPSPASKKLLAQLGMTIEQMDVIELNEAFAAQGLAVTRDLGLADDDARVNPNGGAIAIGHPLGASGARLVTTALNQLERTGGRYALCTMCIGVGQGIALVIERV
;
A
#
# COMPACT_ATOMS: atom_id res chain seq x y z
N MET A 1 18.47 -8.02 -21.12
CA MET A 1 17.15 -7.44 -20.75
C MET A 1 17.39 -6.03 -20.27
N THR A 2 16.56 -5.09 -20.67
CA THR A 2 16.62 -3.70 -20.22
C THR A 2 16.35 -3.63 -18.70
N GLU A 3 17.07 -2.81 -17.97
CA GLU A 3 16.81 -2.59 -16.54
C GLU A 3 15.69 -1.55 -16.36
N ALA A 4 14.91 -1.69 -15.28
CA ALA A 4 13.88 -0.74 -14.89
C ALA A 4 14.31 -0.06 -13.58
N PHE A 5 14.53 1.24 -13.65
CA PHE A 5 15.00 2.05 -12.53
C PHE A 5 13.87 2.84 -11.90
N ILE A 6 13.86 2.94 -10.59
CA ILE A 6 13.08 3.92 -9.84
C ILE A 6 13.94 5.17 -9.71
N CYS A 7 13.46 6.29 -10.25
CA CYS A 7 14.19 7.55 -10.26
C CYS A 7 13.68 8.54 -9.22
N ASP A 8 12.40 8.53 -8.91
CA ASP A 8 11.80 9.34 -7.84
C ASP A 8 10.60 8.62 -7.23
N ALA A 9 10.28 8.94 -5.97
CA ALA A 9 9.18 8.34 -5.24
C ALA A 9 8.69 9.29 -4.14
N VAL A 10 7.38 9.55 -4.11
CA VAL A 10 6.74 10.44 -3.13
C VAL A 10 5.34 9.95 -2.78
N ARG A 11 4.83 10.36 -1.63
CA ARG A 11 3.48 10.08 -1.16
C ARG A 11 2.84 11.27 -0.46
N THR A 12 1.55 11.28 -0.34
CA THR A 12 0.86 12.16 0.61
C THR A 12 1.08 11.67 2.05
N PRO A 13 0.86 12.49 3.07
CA PRO A 13 0.60 11.95 4.40
C PRO A 13 -0.61 11.01 4.34
N PHE A 14 -0.67 10.03 5.25
CA PHE A 14 -1.83 9.15 5.36
C PHE A 14 -2.80 9.70 6.43
N GLY A 15 -4.04 9.98 6.00
CA GLY A 15 -5.13 10.38 6.86
C GLY A 15 -5.81 9.18 7.52
N ARG A 16 -6.37 9.39 8.71
CA ARG A 16 -7.28 8.41 9.32
C ARG A 16 -8.69 8.56 8.75
N TYR A 17 -9.50 7.55 8.91
CA TYR A 17 -10.91 7.59 8.53
C TYR A 17 -11.64 8.79 9.15
N GLY A 18 -12.31 9.58 8.33
CA GLY A 18 -12.99 10.80 8.74
C GLY A 18 -12.06 11.90 9.26
N GLY A 19 -10.74 11.80 8.98
CA GLY A 19 -9.71 12.70 9.49
C GLY A 19 -9.37 13.87 8.60
N ALA A 20 -8.09 14.26 8.62
CA ALA A 20 -7.60 15.48 7.98
C ALA A 20 -7.81 15.51 6.46
N LEU A 21 -7.77 14.35 5.79
CA LEU A 21 -7.95 14.21 4.34
C LEU A 21 -9.40 13.95 3.91
N ALA A 22 -10.35 13.84 4.83
CA ALA A 22 -11.75 13.49 4.54
C ALA A 22 -12.45 14.45 3.56
N GLY A 23 -12.00 15.71 3.48
CA GLY A 23 -12.52 16.72 2.55
C GLY A 23 -11.90 16.67 1.15
N VAL A 24 -10.87 15.87 0.93
CA VAL A 24 -10.15 15.77 -0.34
C VAL A 24 -10.75 14.64 -1.18
N ARG A 25 -11.15 14.92 -2.42
CA ARG A 25 -11.65 13.91 -3.35
C ARG A 25 -10.57 12.87 -3.67
N ALA A 26 -10.96 11.64 -3.93
CA ALA A 26 -10.01 10.56 -4.24
C ALA A 26 -9.17 10.84 -5.50
N ASP A 27 -9.78 11.38 -6.54
CA ASP A 27 -9.14 11.75 -7.81
C ASP A 27 -8.17 12.93 -7.64
N ASP A 28 -8.53 13.95 -6.85
CA ASP A 28 -7.64 15.08 -6.51
C ASP A 28 -6.46 14.60 -5.63
N LEU A 29 -6.71 13.75 -4.64
CA LEU A 29 -5.68 13.18 -3.79
C LEU A 29 -4.66 12.37 -4.60
N ALA A 30 -5.14 11.61 -5.60
CA ALA A 30 -4.33 10.83 -6.51
C ALA A 30 -3.38 11.68 -7.36
N ALA A 31 -3.81 12.89 -7.73
CA ALA A 31 -3.04 13.80 -8.57
C ALA A 31 -1.84 14.43 -7.83
N ILE A 32 -1.93 14.62 -6.51
CA ILE A 32 -0.92 15.34 -5.73
C ILE A 32 0.49 14.73 -5.85
N PRO A 33 0.73 13.44 -5.61
CA PRO A 33 2.06 12.88 -5.73
C PRO A 33 2.56 12.85 -7.19
N ILE A 34 1.67 12.74 -8.18
CA ILE A 34 2.04 12.83 -9.60
C ILE A 34 2.52 14.26 -9.93
N ALA A 35 1.76 15.28 -9.52
CA ALA A 35 2.16 16.68 -9.71
C ALA A 35 3.49 17.01 -9.03
N ALA A 36 3.74 16.41 -7.87
CA ALA A 36 5.02 16.55 -7.18
C ALA A 36 6.17 15.92 -7.96
N LEU A 37 5.98 14.75 -8.57
CA LEU A 37 7.00 14.14 -9.45
C LEU A 37 7.28 15.05 -10.65
N VAL A 38 6.24 15.66 -11.24
CA VAL A 38 6.39 16.60 -12.35
C VAL A 38 7.24 17.80 -11.94
N ALA A 39 6.94 18.41 -10.80
CA ALA A 39 7.67 19.57 -10.29
C ALA A 39 9.13 19.26 -9.92
N ARG A 40 9.39 18.05 -9.40
CA ARG A 40 10.73 17.61 -8.96
C ARG A 40 11.65 17.21 -10.10
N ASN A 41 11.11 16.87 -11.27
CA ASN A 41 11.87 16.37 -12.43
C ASN A 41 11.65 17.27 -13.67
N PRO A 42 12.10 18.55 -13.64
CA PRO A 42 11.81 19.52 -14.70
C PRO A 42 12.54 19.22 -16.02
N SER A 43 13.51 18.33 -16.04
CA SER A 43 14.22 17.91 -17.25
C SER A 43 13.42 16.90 -18.09
N VAL A 44 12.37 16.32 -17.53
CA VAL A 44 11.54 15.32 -18.23
C VAL A 44 10.61 16.00 -19.22
N ASP A 45 10.62 15.55 -20.46
CA ASP A 45 9.53 15.84 -21.40
C ASP A 45 8.35 14.92 -21.10
N TRP A 46 7.39 15.42 -20.34
CA TRP A 46 6.25 14.66 -19.84
C TRP A 46 5.33 14.12 -20.94
N LYS A 47 5.42 14.59 -22.18
CA LYS A 47 4.74 13.97 -23.34
C LYS A 47 5.28 12.57 -23.66
N GLN A 48 6.47 12.25 -23.18
CA GLN A 48 7.14 10.99 -23.43
C GLN A 48 6.92 9.94 -22.32
N VAL A 49 6.02 10.23 -21.38
CA VAL A 49 5.54 9.20 -20.46
C VAL A 49 4.63 8.25 -21.23
N ASP A 50 5.02 6.97 -21.24
CA ASP A 50 4.31 5.94 -22.01
C ASP A 50 2.96 5.58 -21.37
N ASP A 51 2.89 5.56 -20.04
CA ASP A 51 1.65 5.25 -19.32
C ASP A 51 1.68 5.67 -17.84
N VAL A 52 0.51 5.76 -17.22
CA VAL A 52 0.32 5.88 -15.78
C VAL A 52 -0.36 4.62 -15.25
N TYR A 53 0.35 3.80 -14.49
CA TYR A 53 -0.19 2.61 -13.83
C TYR A 53 -0.54 2.94 -12.39
N TYR A 54 -1.83 2.98 -12.06
CA TYR A 54 -2.27 3.49 -10.77
C TYR A 54 -3.21 2.54 -10.04
N GLY A 55 -2.80 2.09 -8.85
CA GLY A 55 -3.57 1.19 -8.01
C GLY A 55 -4.76 1.89 -7.36
N CYS A 56 -5.92 1.25 -7.37
CA CYS A 56 -7.09 1.64 -6.60
C CYS A 56 -7.98 0.41 -6.39
N ALA A 57 -8.36 0.14 -5.14
CA ALA A 57 -9.11 -1.07 -4.79
C ALA A 57 -10.61 -0.89 -4.93
N ASN A 58 -11.15 0.29 -4.64
CA ASN A 58 -12.61 0.50 -4.60
C ASN A 58 -13.21 0.77 -6.00
N GLY A 59 -12.91 1.89 -6.61
CA GLY A 59 -13.46 2.29 -7.91
C GLY A 59 -14.98 2.55 -7.93
N ALA A 60 -15.63 2.67 -6.78
CA ALA A 60 -17.09 2.82 -6.70
C ALA A 60 -17.55 4.29 -6.59
N GLY A 61 -16.68 5.19 -6.16
CA GLY A 61 -16.99 6.59 -5.90
C GLY A 61 -16.32 7.56 -6.85
N GLU A 62 -15.65 8.54 -6.31
CA GLU A 62 -14.90 9.58 -7.06
C GLU A 62 -13.69 9.01 -7.80
N ASP A 63 -13.27 7.82 -7.42
CA ASP A 63 -12.25 6.95 -8.01
C ASP A 63 -12.77 6.07 -9.17
N ASN A 64 -14.05 6.25 -9.56
CA ASN A 64 -14.66 5.46 -10.64
C ASN A 64 -14.05 5.74 -12.01
N ARG A 65 -14.46 4.98 -13.01
CA ARG A 65 -13.98 4.99 -14.40
C ARG A 65 -12.52 4.58 -14.48
N ASN A 66 -11.59 5.53 -14.45
CA ASN A 66 -10.16 5.28 -14.53
C ASN A 66 -9.41 6.36 -13.73
N VAL A 67 -9.27 6.17 -12.43
CA VAL A 67 -8.63 7.15 -11.55
C VAL A 67 -7.17 7.40 -11.93
N GLY A 68 -6.46 6.41 -12.46
CA GLY A 68 -5.07 6.58 -12.94
C GLY A 68 -4.98 7.61 -14.06
N ARG A 69 -5.88 7.52 -15.04
CA ARG A 69 -5.96 8.53 -16.12
C ARG A 69 -6.41 9.89 -15.61
N MET A 70 -7.43 9.92 -14.74
CA MET A 70 -7.94 11.18 -14.16
C MET A 70 -6.85 11.87 -13.33
N ALA A 71 -6.13 11.13 -12.51
CA ALA A 71 -5.02 11.66 -11.69
C ALA A 71 -3.91 12.27 -12.55
N GLY A 72 -3.52 11.61 -13.65
CA GLY A 72 -2.54 12.16 -14.59
C GLY A 72 -2.98 13.49 -15.19
N LEU A 73 -4.24 13.60 -15.65
CA LEU A 73 -4.80 14.84 -16.21
C LEU A 73 -4.88 15.95 -15.16
N LEU A 74 -5.38 15.64 -13.97
CA LEU A 74 -5.50 16.60 -12.85
C LEU A 74 -4.14 17.07 -12.34
N ALA A 75 -3.11 16.22 -12.43
CA ALA A 75 -1.73 16.57 -12.13
C ALA A 75 -1.05 17.46 -13.18
N GLY A 76 -1.72 17.71 -14.31
CA GLY A 76 -1.19 18.52 -15.40
C GLY A 76 -0.32 17.78 -16.41
N LEU A 77 -0.35 16.45 -16.43
CA LEU A 77 0.30 15.69 -17.51
C LEU A 77 -0.37 16.02 -18.86
N PRO A 78 0.41 16.01 -19.96
CA PRO A 78 -0.12 16.19 -21.30
C PRO A 78 -1.23 15.20 -21.64
N VAL A 79 -2.20 15.63 -22.45
CA VAL A 79 -3.37 14.80 -22.82
C VAL A 79 -2.99 13.55 -23.63
N GLU A 80 -1.81 13.53 -24.19
CA GLU A 80 -1.24 12.40 -24.92
C GLU A 80 -0.86 11.24 -24.01
N VAL A 81 -0.57 11.51 -22.70
CA VAL A 81 -0.17 10.46 -21.74
C VAL A 81 -1.37 9.63 -21.33
N PRO A 82 -1.42 8.34 -21.66
CA PRO A 82 -2.51 7.46 -21.23
C PRO A 82 -2.44 7.14 -19.74
N GLY A 83 -3.38 6.36 -19.23
CA GLY A 83 -3.37 5.91 -17.86
C GLY A 83 -4.32 4.74 -17.65
N THR A 84 -4.00 3.86 -16.73
CA THR A 84 -4.83 2.72 -16.36
C THR A 84 -4.95 2.58 -14.84
N THR A 85 -6.09 2.07 -14.40
CA THR A 85 -6.33 1.72 -13.01
C THR A 85 -6.18 0.22 -12.81
N ILE A 86 -5.36 -0.17 -11.82
CA ILE A 86 -5.07 -1.55 -11.49
C ILE A 86 -5.74 -1.89 -10.16
N ASN A 87 -6.50 -2.97 -10.13
CA ASN A 87 -7.11 -3.48 -8.91
C ASN A 87 -6.58 -4.89 -8.61
N ARG A 88 -5.73 -4.97 -7.61
CA ARG A 88 -5.36 -6.18 -6.87
C ARG A 88 -5.60 -5.96 -5.38
N LEU A 89 -6.72 -5.33 -5.03
CA LEU A 89 -7.06 -4.95 -3.66
C LEU A 89 -5.88 -4.25 -2.95
N CYS A 90 -5.49 -4.72 -1.78
CA CYS A 90 -4.37 -4.13 -1.01
C CYS A 90 -3.06 -4.03 -1.81
N GLY A 91 -2.80 -4.98 -2.72
CA GLY A 91 -1.58 -5.05 -3.53
C GLY A 91 -1.58 -4.20 -4.80
N SER A 92 -2.62 -3.40 -5.06
CA SER A 92 -2.82 -2.71 -6.35
C SER A 92 -1.63 -1.86 -6.79
N SER A 93 -1.08 -1.01 -5.93
CA SER A 93 0.05 -0.17 -6.31
C SER A 93 1.40 -0.90 -6.32
N LEU A 94 1.57 -1.96 -5.54
CA LEU A 94 2.77 -2.79 -5.66
C LEU A 94 2.77 -3.55 -7.00
N ASP A 95 1.60 -4.01 -7.44
CA ASP A 95 1.40 -4.60 -8.76
C ASP A 95 1.67 -3.57 -9.88
N ALA A 96 1.18 -2.33 -9.71
CA ALA A 96 1.45 -1.23 -10.64
C ALA A 96 2.96 -0.99 -10.85
N VAL A 97 3.74 -0.93 -9.75
CA VAL A 97 5.21 -0.79 -9.81
C VAL A 97 5.84 -1.99 -10.53
N GLY A 98 5.42 -3.21 -10.19
CA GLY A 98 5.94 -4.41 -10.83
C GLY A 98 5.57 -4.54 -12.30
N MET A 99 4.35 -4.15 -12.70
CA MET A 99 3.91 -4.11 -14.10
C MET A 99 4.69 -3.06 -14.91
N ALA A 100 4.90 -1.87 -14.35
CA ALA A 100 5.72 -0.83 -14.96
C ALA A 100 7.15 -1.32 -15.20
N ALA A 101 7.74 -1.97 -14.20
CA ALA A 101 9.08 -2.55 -14.36
C ALA A 101 9.12 -3.64 -15.43
N ARG A 102 8.08 -4.47 -15.57
CA ARG A 102 7.97 -5.50 -16.62
C ARG A 102 7.85 -4.88 -18.01
N ALA A 103 7.00 -3.86 -18.18
CA ALA A 103 6.86 -3.15 -19.46
C ALA A 103 8.16 -2.49 -19.90
N ILE A 104 8.93 -1.90 -18.97
CA ILE A 104 10.26 -1.35 -19.27
C ILE A 104 11.25 -2.46 -19.61
N LYS A 105 11.27 -3.55 -18.86
CA LYS A 105 12.20 -4.67 -19.09
C LYS A 105 11.92 -5.41 -20.39
N SER A 106 10.67 -5.48 -20.85
CA SER A 106 10.30 -6.06 -22.15
C SER A 106 10.63 -5.14 -23.33
N GLY A 107 10.90 -3.85 -23.07
CA GLY A 107 11.16 -2.85 -24.10
C GLY A 107 9.89 -2.19 -24.68
N GLU A 108 8.71 -2.48 -24.11
CA GLU A 108 7.43 -1.90 -24.52
C GLU A 108 7.27 -0.44 -24.06
N ALA A 109 7.99 -0.05 -22.99
CA ALA A 109 7.95 1.29 -22.43
C ALA A 109 9.34 1.77 -22.01
N GLN A 110 9.51 3.09 -21.89
CA GLN A 110 10.75 3.72 -21.48
C GLN A 110 10.57 4.54 -20.20
N LEU A 111 9.40 5.13 -19.98
CA LEU A 111 9.11 6.03 -18.87
C LEU A 111 7.68 5.86 -18.41
N ILE A 112 7.48 5.43 -17.17
CA ILE A 112 6.17 5.14 -16.58
C ILE A 112 6.05 5.79 -15.20
N ILE A 113 4.87 6.37 -14.91
CA ILE A 113 4.48 6.71 -13.56
C ILE A 113 3.70 5.53 -12.98
N ALA A 114 4.14 4.98 -11.85
CA ALA A 114 3.43 3.93 -11.13
C ALA A 114 3.09 4.38 -9.71
N GLY A 115 1.92 4.01 -9.21
CA GLY A 115 1.51 4.42 -7.88
C GLY A 115 0.13 3.91 -7.51
N GLY A 116 -0.56 4.68 -6.67
CA GLY A 116 -1.94 4.37 -6.35
C GLY A 116 -2.53 5.29 -5.29
N VAL A 117 -3.83 5.18 -5.13
CA VAL A 117 -4.65 5.97 -4.22
C VAL A 117 -5.72 5.10 -3.56
N GLU A 118 -6.07 5.46 -2.36
CA GLU A 118 -7.33 5.05 -1.75
C GLU A 118 -7.86 6.18 -0.88
N SER A 119 -9.14 6.51 -1.01
CA SER A 119 -9.87 7.29 -0.03
C SER A 119 -10.97 6.42 0.55
N MET A 120 -10.66 5.75 1.66
CA MET A 120 -11.62 4.87 2.33
C MET A 120 -12.69 5.67 3.06
N THR A 121 -12.39 6.91 3.46
CA THR A 121 -13.35 7.85 4.05
C THR A 121 -14.47 8.22 3.06
N ARG A 122 -14.14 8.37 1.78
CA ARG A 122 -15.09 8.83 0.75
C ARG A 122 -15.67 7.68 -0.07
N ALA A 123 -15.42 6.45 0.36
CA ALA A 123 -16.04 5.27 -0.24
C ALA A 123 -17.57 5.38 -0.13
N PRO A 124 -18.32 5.31 -1.25
CA PRO A 124 -19.74 5.58 -1.25
C PRO A 124 -20.58 4.42 -0.72
N PHE A 125 -21.79 4.71 -0.33
CA PHE A 125 -22.86 3.71 -0.29
C PHE A 125 -23.29 3.37 -1.71
N VAL A 126 -23.53 2.08 -1.96
CA VAL A 126 -24.03 1.59 -3.25
C VAL A 126 -25.28 0.75 -3.09
N MET A 127 -26.14 0.78 -4.10
CA MET A 127 -27.38 0.03 -4.15
C MET A 127 -27.48 -0.73 -5.47
N GLY A 128 -27.71 -2.03 -5.42
CA GLY A 128 -28.01 -2.84 -6.60
C GLY A 128 -29.34 -2.46 -7.25
N LYS A 129 -29.46 -2.70 -8.55
CA LYS A 129 -30.76 -2.63 -9.21
C LYS A 129 -31.67 -3.74 -8.70
N ALA A 130 -32.96 -3.49 -8.71
CA ALA A 130 -33.95 -4.50 -8.36
C ALA A 130 -33.93 -5.67 -9.35
N ASP A 131 -34.04 -6.90 -8.84
CA ASP A 131 -34.07 -8.13 -9.65
C ASP A 131 -35.42 -8.35 -10.31
N SER A 132 -36.46 -7.64 -9.85
CA SER A 132 -37.84 -7.74 -10.36
C SER A 132 -38.50 -6.39 -10.48
N ALA A 133 -39.49 -6.28 -11.39
CA ALA A 133 -40.34 -5.11 -11.49
C ALA A 133 -41.13 -4.88 -10.20
N PHE A 134 -41.33 -3.62 -9.84
CA PHE A 134 -42.10 -3.21 -8.65
C PHE A 134 -41.57 -3.78 -7.32
N SER A 135 -40.27 -4.04 -7.22
CA SER A 135 -39.63 -4.49 -5.99
C SER A 135 -39.94 -3.51 -4.84
N ARG A 136 -40.26 -4.07 -3.68
CA ARG A 136 -40.56 -3.32 -2.45
C ARG A 136 -39.38 -3.34 -1.46
N SER A 137 -38.25 -3.89 -1.85
CA SER A 137 -37.04 -3.97 -1.05
C SER A 137 -35.85 -3.35 -1.79
N ALA A 138 -35.01 -2.64 -1.04
CA ALA A 138 -33.71 -2.16 -1.50
C ALA A 138 -32.70 -2.42 -0.38
N ARG A 139 -31.47 -2.76 -0.78
CA ARG A 139 -30.34 -2.92 0.12
C ARG A 139 -29.24 -1.94 -0.26
N ILE A 140 -28.80 -1.17 0.73
CA ILE A 140 -27.68 -0.24 0.62
C ILE A 140 -26.46 -0.92 1.25
N GLU A 141 -25.34 -0.90 0.55
CA GLU A 141 -24.08 -1.49 0.99
C GLU A 141 -23.01 -0.40 1.16
N ASP A 142 -22.26 -0.45 2.24
CA ASP A 142 -21.08 0.39 2.46
C ASP A 142 -19.89 -0.21 1.69
N THR A 143 -19.18 0.61 0.92
CA THR A 143 -18.02 0.16 0.14
C THR A 143 -16.67 0.48 0.80
N THR A 144 -16.67 1.00 2.03
CA THR A 144 -15.45 1.38 2.75
C THR A 144 -14.48 0.22 2.89
N ILE A 145 -14.97 -0.95 3.32
CA ILE A 145 -14.19 -2.17 3.51
C ILE A 145 -15.09 -3.40 3.48
N GLY A 146 -14.54 -4.54 3.08
CA GLY A 146 -15.24 -5.83 3.15
C GLY A 146 -16.08 -6.15 1.91
N TRP A 147 -16.99 -7.10 2.09
CA TRP A 147 -17.81 -7.69 1.03
C TRP A 147 -19.05 -6.86 0.75
N ARG A 148 -19.37 -6.69 -0.54
CA ARG A 148 -20.62 -6.14 -1.06
C ARG A 148 -21.06 -6.96 -2.26
N PHE A 149 -22.35 -7.02 -2.54
CA PHE A 149 -22.92 -7.81 -3.65
C PHE A 149 -22.39 -9.26 -3.68
N VAL A 150 -22.45 -9.92 -2.53
CA VAL A 150 -21.83 -11.23 -2.31
C VAL A 150 -22.37 -12.27 -3.29
N ASN A 151 -21.46 -12.88 -4.07
CA ASN A 151 -21.78 -14.02 -4.93
C ASN A 151 -22.07 -15.26 -4.06
N PRO A 152 -23.27 -15.91 -4.20
CA PRO A 152 -23.64 -17.07 -3.39
C PRO A 152 -22.69 -18.27 -3.53
N LEU A 153 -22.15 -18.53 -4.72
CA LEU A 153 -21.19 -19.62 -4.93
C LEU A 153 -19.86 -19.32 -4.25
N MET A 154 -19.41 -18.06 -4.31
CA MET A 154 -18.18 -17.63 -3.61
C MET A 154 -18.33 -17.84 -2.11
N LYS A 155 -19.47 -17.41 -1.53
CA LYS A 155 -19.78 -17.63 -0.12
C LYS A 155 -19.80 -19.12 0.25
N GLN A 156 -20.40 -19.95 -0.58
CA GLN A 156 -20.52 -21.38 -0.34
C GLN A 156 -19.17 -22.10 -0.40
N GLN A 157 -18.33 -21.75 -1.37
CA GLN A 157 -17.08 -22.49 -1.65
C GLN A 157 -15.90 -22.02 -0.82
N TYR A 158 -15.80 -20.72 -0.55
CA TYR A 158 -14.60 -20.10 0.03
C TYR A 158 -14.87 -19.28 1.29
N GLY A 159 -16.13 -19.03 1.63
CA GLY A 159 -16.51 -18.14 2.71
C GLY A 159 -16.42 -16.67 2.30
N ILE A 160 -16.83 -15.82 3.22
CA ILE A 160 -16.80 -14.35 3.08
C ILE A 160 -16.32 -13.70 4.38
N ASP A 161 -15.33 -14.33 5.03
CA ASP A 161 -14.77 -13.86 6.27
C ASP A 161 -14.37 -12.39 6.14
N SER A 162 -14.69 -11.59 7.13
CA SER A 162 -14.21 -10.21 7.22
C SER A 162 -12.69 -10.18 7.41
N MET A 163 -12.06 -9.05 7.17
CA MET A 163 -10.60 -8.94 7.32
C MET A 163 -10.12 -9.31 8.73
N PRO A 164 -10.75 -8.87 9.84
CA PRO A 164 -10.38 -9.33 11.18
C PRO A 164 -10.58 -10.84 11.39
N GLU A 165 -11.64 -11.44 10.83
CA GLU A 165 -11.84 -12.90 10.90
C GLU A 165 -10.70 -13.65 10.20
N THR A 166 -10.24 -13.19 9.03
CA THR A 166 -9.08 -13.79 8.35
C THR A 166 -7.82 -13.69 9.20
N ALA A 167 -7.64 -12.62 9.95
CA ALA A 167 -6.50 -12.45 10.86
C ALA A 167 -6.57 -13.37 12.07
N GLU A 168 -7.77 -13.58 12.67
CA GLU A 168 -7.97 -14.60 13.71
C GLU A 168 -7.69 -16.01 13.20
N ASN A 169 -8.14 -16.35 11.96
CA ASN A 169 -7.83 -17.64 11.35
C ASN A 169 -6.32 -17.85 11.21
N VAL A 170 -5.55 -16.81 10.86
CA VAL A 170 -4.09 -16.87 10.81
C VAL A 170 -3.52 -17.02 12.21
N ALA A 171 -3.99 -16.25 13.19
CA ALA A 171 -3.52 -16.36 14.58
C ALA A 171 -3.72 -17.77 15.14
N GLU A 172 -4.88 -18.38 14.91
CA GLU A 172 -5.19 -19.75 15.33
C GLU A 172 -4.31 -20.78 14.60
N GLN A 173 -4.20 -20.70 13.27
CA GLN A 173 -3.48 -21.70 12.47
C GLN A 173 -1.97 -21.68 12.71
N TRP A 174 -1.36 -20.53 12.96
CA TRP A 174 0.07 -20.37 13.25
C TRP A 174 0.39 -20.14 14.73
N THR A 175 -0.60 -20.30 15.60
CA THR A 175 -0.45 -20.19 17.05
C THR A 175 0.22 -18.87 17.46
N VAL A 176 -0.27 -17.74 16.91
CA VAL A 176 0.25 -16.41 17.22
C VAL A 176 -0.48 -15.84 18.43
N ALA A 177 0.20 -15.79 19.56
CA ALA A 177 -0.39 -15.35 20.82
C ALA A 177 -0.75 -13.85 20.81
N ARG A 178 -1.80 -13.47 21.55
CA ARG A 178 -2.22 -12.08 21.71
C ARG A 178 -1.10 -11.17 22.22
N ALA A 179 -0.30 -11.64 23.17
CA ALA A 179 0.81 -10.88 23.73
C ALA A 179 1.88 -10.56 22.66
N ASP A 180 2.18 -11.51 21.76
CA ASP A 180 3.12 -11.29 20.66
C ASP A 180 2.58 -10.25 19.68
N GLN A 181 1.25 -10.31 19.37
CA GLN A 181 0.59 -9.34 18.50
C GLN A 181 0.63 -7.92 19.07
N ASP A 182 0.40 -7.76 20.36
CA ASP A 182 0.45 -6.46 21.03
C ASP A 182 1.90 -5.93 21.10
N ALA A 183 2.88 -6.79 21.32
CA ALA A 183 4.31 -6.44 21.29
C ALA A 183 4.75 -5.99 19.88
N PHE A 184 4.28 -6.68 18.84
CA PHE A 184 4.52 -6.29 17.44
C PHE A 184 3.92 -4.91 17.14
N ALA A 185 2.69 -4.66 17.57
CA ALA A 185 1.99 -3.38 17.35
C ALA A 185 2.70 -2.20 18.03
N ILE A 186 3.11 -2.35 19.28
CA ILE A 186 3.90 -1.34 20.01
C ILE A 186 5.20 -1.03 19.27
N ARG A 187 5.91 -2.06 18.81
CA ARG A 187 7.18 -1.89 18.09
C ARG A 187 6.96 -1.08 16.82
N SER A 188 5.87 -1.31 16.07
CA SER A 188 5.51 -0.50 14.90
C SER A 188 5.35 0.97 15.27
N GLN A 189 4.62 1.29 16.34
CA GLN A 189 4.43 2.67 16.83
C GLN A 189 5.75 3.32 17.27
N GLN A 190 6.57 2.60 18.02
CA GLN A 190 7.86 3.09 18.50
C GLN A 190 8.85 3.37 17.36
N ARG A 191 8.91 2.48 16.35
CA ARG A 191 9.75 2.65 15.17
C ARG A 191 9.30 3.86 14.34
N TRP A 192 7.99 4.04 14.17
CA TRP A 192 7.47 5.23 13.51
C TRP A 192 7.84 6.49 14.29
N ALA A 193 7.66 6.53 15.59
CA ALA A 193 7.99 7.68 16.43
C ALA A 193 9.48 8.07 16.32
N ALA A 194 10.37 7.09 16.37
CA ALA A 194 11.80 7.29 16.21
C ALA A 194 12.16 7.82 14.81
N ALA A 195 11.58 7.23 13.75
CA ALA A 195 11.79 7.66 12.36
C ALA A 195 11.25 9.08 12.13
N HIS A 196 10.07 9.40 12.67
CA HIS A 196 9.47 10.73 12.59
C HIS A 196 10.34 11.78 13.29
N ALA A 197 10.78 11.52 14.52
CA ALA A 197 11.67 12.41 15.27
C ALA A 197 13.01 12.65 14.54
N ALA A 198 13.51 11.61 13.86
CA ALA A 198 14.72 11.69 13.03
C ALA A 198 14.50 12.38 11.66
N GLY A 199 13.27 12.81 11.34
CA GLY A 199 12.93 13.49 10.09
C GLY A 199 12.92 12.57 8.85
N PHE A 200 12.84 11.24 9.04
CA PHE A 200 12.91 10.27 7.95
C PHE A 200 11.86 10.52 6.87
N PHE A 201 10.61 10.77 7.26
CA PHE A 201 9.50 10.92 6.34
C PHE A 201 9.48 12.23 5.54
N LYS A 202 10.32 13.22 5.89
CA LYS A 202 10.41 14.49 5.15
C LYS A 202 10.84 14.31 3.69
N GLY A 203 11.56 13.23 3.38
CA GLY A 203 12.01 12.92 2.02
C GLY A 203 10.93 12.31 1.13
N GLU A 204 9.89 11.73 1.72
CA GLU A 204 8.84 11.02 0.97
C GLU A 204 7.47 11.69 1.00
N ILE A 205 7.16 12.49 2.02
CA ILE A 205 5.85 13.14 2.19
C ILE A 205 5.79 14.45 1.42
N VAL A 206 4.78 14.57 0.55
CA VAL A 206 4.35 15.80 -0.11
C VAL A 206 3.14 16.35 0.65
N PRO A 207 3.19 17.60 1.14
CA PRO A 207 2.07 18.20 1.84
C PRO A 207 0.80 18.29 1.00
N VAL A 208 -0.34 18.06 1.64
CA VAL A 208 -1.66 18.26 1.05
C VAL A 208 -2.22 19.60 1.52
N THR A 209 -2.40 20.53 0.60
CA THR A 209 -2.97 21.86 0.88
C THR A 209 -4.47 21.82 0.62
N ILE A 210 -5.26 22.03 1.67
CA ILE A 210 -6.72 21.96 1.63
C ILE A 210 -7.29 23.39 1.73
N PRO A 211 -7.92 23.90 0.66
CA PRO A 211 -8.57 25.21 0.69
C PRO A 211 -9.61 25.29 1.80
N GLN A 212 -9.66 26.41 2.50
CA GLN A 212 -10.66 26.70 3.52
C GLN A 212 -11.68 27.72 3.00
N LYS A 213 -12.94 27.64 3.45
CA LYS A 213 -13.96 28.64 3.10
C LYS A 213 -13.62 30.03 3.61
N LYS A 214 -12.88 30.14 4.70
CA LYS A 214 -12.37 31.37 5.31
C LYS A 214 -11.01 31.07 5.94
N GLY A 215 -10.11 32.07 5.87
CA GLY A 215 -8.73 31.97 6.40
C GLY A 215 -7.76 31.28 5.45
N ASP A 216 -6.57 30.97 5.96
CA ASP A 216 -5.50 30.32 5.19
C ASP A 216 -5.81 28.86 4.93
N PRO A 217 -5.30 28.29 3.83
CA PRO A 217 -5.43 26.87 3.55
C PRO A 217 -4.84 26.01 4.68
N LYS A 218 -5.50 24.90 5.00
CA LYS A 218 -4.95 23.91 5.93
C LYS A 218 -3.91 23.07 5.20
N VAL A 219 -2.70 23.02 5.77
CA VAL A 219 -1.63 22.13 5.27
C VAL A 219 -1.58 20.88 6.13
N VAL A 220 -1.63 19.70 5.48
CA VAL A 220 -1.46 18.39 6.12
C VAL A 220 -0.14 17.82 5.58
N ASP A 221 0.86 17.67 6.43
CA ASP A 221 2.24 17.30 6.07
C ASP A 221 2.80 16.14 6.92
N THR A 222 1.94 15.53 7.74
CA THR A 222 2.31 14.47 8.67
C THR A 222 1.23 13.39 8.68
N ASP A 223 1.65 12.12 8.79
CA ASP A 223 0.73 10.99 8.95
C ASP A 223 -0.13 11.17 10.20
N GLU A 224 -1.45 10.99 10.06
CA GLU A 224 -2.42 11.27 11.14
C GLU A 224 -2.74 10.02 11.98
N HIS A 225 -2.46 8.83 11.44
CA HIS A 225 -2.85 7.58 12.08
C HIS A 225 -1.99 7.18 13.29
N PRO A 226 -0.68 7.49 13.36
CA PRO A 226 0.20 7.02 14.41
C PRO A 226 -0.25 7.41 15.82
N ARG A 227 0.02 6.52 16.77
CA ARG A 227 -0.28 6.67 18.20
C ARG A 227 0.97 6.36 19.04
N PRO A 228 1.96 7.26 19.04
CA PRO A 228 3.25 7.01 19.69
C PRO A 228 3.14 6.78 21.20
N ASP A 229 2.07 7.27 21.83
CA ASP A 229 1.82 7.12 23.28
C ASP A 229 1.16 5.78 23.64
N THR A 230 1.01 4.86 22.69
CA THR A 230 0.44 3.53 22.94
C THR A 230 1.32 2.74 23.91
N THR A 231 0.71 2.12 24.93
CA THR A 231 1.40 1.26 25.90
C THR A 231 0.87 -0.18 25.84
N ILE A 232 1.67 -1.14 26.34
CA ILE A 232 1.26 -2.55 26.36
C ILE A 232 0.03 -2.76 27.25
N GLU A 233 -0.06 -2.02 28.35
CA GLU A 233 -1.18 -2.06 29.29
C GLU A 233 -2.47 -1.50 28.66
N ALA A 234 -2.34 -0.52 27.76
CA ALA A 234 -3.47 0.01 27.02
C ALA A 234 -3.96 -1.01 25.97
N LEU A 235 -3.05 -1.65 25.24
CA LEU A 235 -3.38 -2.68 24.27
C LEU A 235 -4.03 -3.90 24.93
N ALA A 236 -3.50 -4.37 26.05
CA ALA A 236 -4.02 -5.53 26.78
C ALA A 236 -5.48 -5.36 27.22
N LYS A 237 -5.97 -4.12 27.42
CA LYS A 237 -7.36 -3.82 27.78
C LYS A 237 -8.34 -3.86 26.59
N LEU A 238 -7.84 -3.88 25.35
CA LEU A 238 -8.68 -3.89 24.17
C LEU A 238 -9.36 -5.26 24.00
N LYS A 239 -10.65 -5.23 23.70
CA LYS A 239 -11.42 -6.44 23.38
C LYS A 239 -11.13 -6.87 21.94
N GLY A 240 -11.24 -8.18 21.68
CA GLY A 240 -11.22 -8.72 20.34
C GLY A 240 -12.30 -8.10 19.45
N VAL A 241 -11.98 -7.81 18.20
CA VAL A 241 -12.94 -7.22 17.24
C VAL A 241 -13.84 -8.26 16.58
N VAL A 242 -13.45 -9.53 16.60
CA VAL A 242 -14.23 -10.66 16.05
C VAL A 242 -15.07 -11.32 17.15
N LYS A 243 -14.44 -11.65 18.27
CA LYS A 243 -15.04 -12.25 19.45
C LYS A 243 -14.43 -11.64 20.72
N PRO A 244 -15.16 -11.59 21.84
CA PRO A 244 -14.70 -10.89 23.05
C PRO A 244 -13.33 -11.32 23.57
N ASP A 245 -13.02 -12.62 23.46
CA ASP A 245 -11.75 -13.27 23.84
C ASP A 245 -10.80 -13.47 22.65
N GLY A 246 -11.06 -12.84 21.52
CA GLY A 246 -10.23 -12.89 20.32
C GLY A 246 -8.90 -12.18 20.50
N SER A 247 -7.93 -12.56 19.66
CA SER A 247 -6.58 -12.03 19.71
C SER A 247 -6.40 -10.75 18.89
N VAL A 248 -7.19 -10.57 17.83
CA VAL A 248 -7.15 -9.40 16.95
C VAL A 248 -7.96 -8.25 17.54
N THR A 249 -7.34 -7.11 17.69
CA THR A 249 -7.94 -5.90 18.27
C THR A 249 -7.71 -4.68 17.39
N ALA A 250 -8.40 -3.59 17.68
CA ALA A 250 -8.16 -2.30 17.01
C ALA A 250 -6.74 -1.74 17.23
N GLY A 251 -6.03 -2.24 18.25
CA GLY A 251 -4.67 -1.78 18.57
C GLY A 251 -3.57 -2.57 17.88
N ASN A 252 -3.84 -3.80 17.39
CA ASN A 252 -2.89 -4.65 16.70
C ASN A 252 -3.29 -4.95 15.23
N ALA A 253 -4.13 -4.09 14.68
CA ALA A 253 -4.56 -4.06 13.29
C ALA A 253 -4.21 -2.70 12.65
N SER A 254 -4.06 -2.67 11.33
CA SER A 254 -3.97 -1.42 10.58
C SER A 254 -5.31 -0.68 10.58
N GLY A 255 -5.27 0.62 10.30
CA GLY A 255 -6.47 1.44 10.20
C GLY A 255 -7.13 1.43 8.83
N VAL A 256 -8.31 2.06 8.79
CA VAL A 256 -8.98 2.50 7.57
C VAL A 256 -8.48 3.91 7.27
N ASN A 257 -7.87 4.12 6.10
CA ASN A 257 -7.07 5.31 5.84
C ASN A 257 -7.27 5.88 4.43
N ASP A 258 -6.84 7.13 4.28
CA ASP A 258 -6.82 7.87 3.01
C ASP A 258 -5.37 8.19 2.64
N GLY A 259 -4.99 8.07 1.36
CA GLY A 259 -3.64 8.43 0.92
C GLY A 259 -3.36 8.08 -0.53
N ALA A 260 -2.28 8.66 -1.06
CA ALA A 260 -1.78 8.40 -2.41
C ALA A 260 -0.25 8.36 -2.45
N CYS A 261 0.29 7.63 -3.42
CA CYS A 261 1.73 7.49 -3.63
C CYS A 261 2.02 7.40 -5.14
N ALA A 262 3.15 7.94 -5.59
CA ALA A 262 3.60 7.84 -6.98
C ALA A 262 5.12 7.69 -7.06
N LEU A 263 5.56 6.89 -8.03
CA LEU A 263 6.96 6.65 -8.37
C LEU A 263 7.18 6.91 -9.87
N LEU A 264 8.34 7.43 -10.23
CA LEU A 264 8.80 7.56 -11.60
C LEU A 264 9.75 6.41 -11.92
N LEU A 265 9.36 5.56 -12.87
CA LEU A 265 10.18 4.45 -13.37
C LEU A 265 10.68 4.75 -14.78
N ALA A 266 11.95 4.44 -15.03
CA ALA A 266 12.60 4.70 -16.30
C ALA A 266 13.50 3.55 -16.74
N SER A 267 13.65 3.37 -18.07
CA SER A 267 14.73 2.57 -18.66
C SER A 267 16.06 3.30 -18.54
N GLY A 268 17.18 2.60 -18.72
CA GLY A 268 18.50 3.24 -18.79
C GLY A 268 18.56 4.33 -19.89
N ALA A 269 17.96 4.08 -21.04
CA ALA A 269 17.89 5.06 -22.12
C ALA A 269 17.13 6.34 -21.75
N ALA A 270 16.02 6.20 -21.01
CA ALA A 270 15.26 7.35 -20.51
C ALA A 270 16.01 8.07 -19.37
N VAL A 271 16.72 7.34 -18.51
CA VAL A 271 17.61 7.91 -17.48
C VAL A 271 18.63 8.83 -18.14
N ASP A 272 19.34 8.34 -19.14
CA ASP A 272 20.38 9.13 -19.87
C ASP A 272 19.76 10.31 -20.62
N LYS A 273 18.64 10.08 -21.31
CA LYS A 273 17.96 11.08 -22.15
C LYS A 273 17.46 12.28 -21.34
N PHE A 274 16.89 12.03 -20.16
CA PHE A 274 16.30 13.07 -19.30
C PHE A 274 17.21 13.51 -18.16
N GLY A 275 18.42 12.93 -18.05
CA GLY A 275 19.33 13.24 -16.95
C GLY A 275 18.75 12.86 -15.58
N LEU A 276 17.95 11.78 -15.52
CA LEU A 276 17.37 11.29 -14.28
C LEU A 276 18.43 10.64 -13.40
N LYS A 277 18.23 10.67 -12.10
CA LYS A 277 19.09 9.97 -11.15
C LYS A 277 18.44 8.64 -10.78
N PRO A 278 19.00 7.49 -11.23
CA PRO A 278 18.49 6.20 -10.78
C PRO A 278 18.81 6.01 -9.30
N ARG A 279 17.81 5.61 -8.50
CA ARG A 279 17.92 5.41 -7.05
C ARG A 279 17.95 3.92 -6.70
N ALA A 280 17.12 3.14 -7.39
CA ALA A 280 17.10 1.68 -7.30
C ALA A 280 16.63 1.08 -8.61
N LYS A 281 16.92 -0.21 -8.82
CA LYS A 281 16.31 -1.01 -9.88
C LYS A 281 15.35 -2.04 -9.31
N VAL A 282 14.28 -2.33 -10.04
CA VAL A 282 13.33 -3.40 -9.69
C VAL A 282 13.90 -4.72 -10.21
N LEU A 283 14.27 -5.63 -9.30
CA LEU A 283 14.80 -6.93 -9.69
C LEU A 283 13.71 -7.88 -10.20
N GLY A 284 12.58 -7.93 -9.49
CA GLY A 284 11.46 -8.77 -9.87
C GLY A 284 10.23 -8.57 -8.99
N MET A 285 9.13 -9.20 -9.41
CA MET A 285 7.87 -9.27 -8.68
C MET A 285 7.25 -10.64 -8.87
N ALA A 286 6.69 -11.21 -7.80
CA ALA A 286 5.90 -12.44 -7.85
C ALA A 286 4.61 -12.31 -7.03
N THR A 287 3.61 -13.09 -7.44
CA THR A 287 2.34 -13.24 -6.73
C THR A 287 2.10 -14.70 -6.39
N ALA A 288 1.35 -14.95 -5.33
CA ALA A 288 0.90 -16.28 -4.93
C ALA A 288 -0.55 -16.24 -4.50
N GLY A 289 -1.29 -17.31 -4.76
CA GLY A 289 -2.65 -17.52 -4.27
C GLY A 289 -2.67 -18.52 -3.11
N LEU A 290 -3.64 -18.35 -2.20
CA LEU A 290 -3.91 -19.26 -1.08
C LEU A 290 -5.39 -19.21 -0.70
N ALA A 291 -5.81 -20.02 0.27
CA ALA A 291 -7.20 -20.01 0.72
C ALA A 291 -7.62 -18.62 1.24
N PRO A 292 -8.76 -18.06 0.78
CA PRO A 292 -9.20 -16.71 1.15
C PRO A 292 -9.26 -16.46 2.66
N ARG A 293 -9.69 -17.45 3.44
CA ARG A 293 -9.83 -17.33 4.89
C ARG A 293 -8.52 -17.13 5.68
N ILE A 294 -7.38 -17.39 5.04
CA ILE A 294 -6.04 -17.19 5.60
C ILE A 294 -5.20 -16.24 4.73
N MET A 295 -5.85 -15.31 4.06
CA MET A 295 -5.23 -14.37 3.12
C MET A 295 -4.01 -13.64 3.69
N GLY A 296 -4.01 -13.40 5.00
CA GLY A 296 -2.93 -12.71 5.71
C GLY A 296 -1.57 -13.40 5.55
N PHE A 297 -1.54 -14.71 5.33
CA PHE A 297 -0.29 -15.47 5.12
C PHE A 297 0.30 -15.33 3.71
N GLY A 298 -0.41 -14.71 2.76
CA GLY A 298 0.00 -14.55 1.36
C GLY A 298 1.42 -14.01 1.11
N PRO A 299 1.96 -13.08 1.91
CA PRO A 299 3.33 -12.59 1.75
C PRO A 299 4.40 -13.68 1.78
N SER A 300 4.24 -14.72 2.61
CA SER A 300 5.25 -15.78 2.71
C SER A 300 5.42 -16.55 1.40
N PRO A 301 4.40 -17.20 0.82
CA PRO A 301 4.57 -17.90 -0.46
C PRO A 301 4.95 -16.98 -1.62
N ALA A 302 4.50 -15.73 -1.64
CA ALA A 302 4.90 -14.77 -2.65
C ALA A 302 6.38 -14.41 -2.56
N SER A 303 6.90 -14.16 -1.35
CA SER A 303 8.31 -13.83 -1.10
C SER A 303 9.22 -15.02 -1.40
N LYS A 304 8.88 -16.22 -0.91
CA LYS A 304 9.64 -17.45 -1.20
C LYS A 304 9.74 -17.71 -2.71
N LYS A 305 8.61 -17.55 -3.44
CA LYS A 305 8.57 -17.70 -4.89
C LYS A 305 9.48 -16.68 -5.58
N LEU A 306 9.41 -15.41 -5.19
CA LEU A 306 10.23 -14.36 -5.80
C LEU A 306 11.70 -14.55 -5.53
N LEU A 307 12.08 -14.82 -4.28
CA LEU A 307 13.47 -15.05 -3.91
C LEU A 307 14.06 -16.24 -4.68
N ALA A 308 13.32 -17.34 -4.79
CA ALA A 308 13.74 -18.49 -5.61
C ALA A 308 13.93 -18.14 -7.10
N GLN A 309 13.01 -17.33 -7.67
CA GLN A 309 13.13 -16.85 -9.06
C GLN A 309 14.37 -15.98 -9.30
N LEU A 310 14.77 -15.21 -8.29
CA LEU A 310 15.95 -14.33 -8.35
C LEU A 310 17.25 -15.03 -7.94
N GLY A 311 17.18 -16.28 -7.44
CA GLY A 311 18.34 -16.98 -6.87
C GLY A 311 18.87 -16.29 -5.61
N MET A 312 17.97 -15.66 -4.83
CA MET A 312 18.29 -14.90 -3.62
C MET A 312 17.71 -15.59 -2.38
N THR A 313 18.22 -15.18 -1.21
CA THR A 313 17.74 -15.64 0.09
C THR A 313 17.27 -14.46 0.93
N ILE A 314 16.52 -14.72 2.01
CA ILE A 314 16.00 -13.68 2.90
C ILE A 314 17.11 -12.98 3.70
N GLU A 315 18.22 -13.67 3.95
CA GLU A 315 19.39 -13.13 4.65
C GLU A 315 20.10 -12.02 3.87
N GLN A 316 19.95 -12.00 2.53
CA GLN A 316 20.51 -10.97 1.67
C GLN A 316 19.71 -9.65 1.69
N MET A 317 18.52 -9.65 2.30
CA MET A 317 17.70 -8.44 2.38
C MET A 317 18.18 -7.55 3.53
N ASP A 318 18.54 -6.31 3.22
CA ASP A 318 18.91 -5.28 4.19
C ASP A 318 17.66 -4.61 4.79
N VAL A 319 16.57 -4.56 4.02
CA VAL A 319 15.28 -3.99 4.42
C VAL A 319 14.15 -4.91 3.98
N ILE A 320 13.18 -5.12 4.86
CA ILE A 320 11.97 -5.88 4.58
C ILE A 320 10.76 -5.01 4.95
N GLU A 321 10.08 -4.46 3.96
CA GLU A 321 8.82 -3.76 4.14
C GLU A 321 7.66 -4.76 3.99
N LEU A 322 7.18 -5.27 5.10
CA LEU A 322 6.02 -6.16 5.20
C LEU A 322 4.80 -5.34 5.61
N ASN A 323 3.78 -5.26 4.78
CA ASN A 323 2.56 -4.56 5.17
C ASN A 323 1.90 -5.21 6.38
N GLU A 324 1.71 -4.42 7.43
CA GLU A 324 1.12 -4.85 8.71
C GLU A 324 -0.41 -4.66 8.66
N ALA A 325 -1.11 -5.44 7.84
CA ALA A 325 -2.57 -5.41 7.86
C ALA A 325 -3.09 -5.80 9.26
N PHE A 326 -2.43 -6.79 9.88
CA PHE A 326 -2.65 -7.24 11.25
C PHE A 326 -1.32 -7.76 11.83
N ALA A 327 -1.10 -7.59 13.13
CA ALA A 327 0.08 -8.14 13.80
C ALA A 327 0.15 -9.68 13.71
N ALA A 328 -1.00 -10.36 13.83
CA ALA A 328 -1.09 -11.81 13.67
C ALA A 328 -0.51 -12.28 12.34
N GLN A 329 -0.89 -11.62 11.26
CA GLN A 329 -0.41 -11.90 9.92
C GLN A 329 1.09 -11.57 9.76
N GLY A 330 1.52 -10.43 10.30
CA GLY A 330 2.94 -10.03 10.27
C GLY A 330 3.83 -11.09 10.91
N LEU A 331 3.47 -11.53 12.12
CA LEU A 331 4.21 -12.55 12.89
C LEU A 331 4.20 -13.92 12.22
N ALA A 332 3.05 -14.37 11.70
CA ALA A 332 2.98 -15.64 10.99
C ALA A 332 3.92 -15.66 9.77
N VAL A 333 3.99 -14.55 9.03
CA VAL A 333 4.85 -14.41 7.84
C VAL A 333 6.33 -14.33 8.24
N THR A 334 6.71 -13.49 9.22
CA THR A 334 8.10 -13.35 9.63
C THR A 334 8.67 -14.67 10.16
N ARG A 335 7.92 -15.36 11.02
CA ARG A 335 8.30 -16.68 11.56
C ARG A 335 8.48 -17.72 10.44
N ASP A 336 7.61 -17.76 9.45
CA ASP A 336 7.70 -18.71 8.32
C ASP A 336 8.81 -18.38 7.32
N LEU A 337 9.25 -17.12 7.27
CA LEU A 337 10.45 -16.69 6.55
C LEU A 337 11.74 -16.89 7.32
N GLY A 338 11.69 -17.41 8.55
CA GLY A 338 12.87 -17.65 9.40
C GLY A 338 13.40 -16.39 10.08
N LEU A 339 12.59 -15.35 10.20
CA LEU A 339 12.95 -14.08 10.84
C LEU A 339 12.50 -14.07 12.30
N ALA A 340 13.26 -13.40 13.16
CA ALA A 340 12.84 -13.14 14.54
C ALA A 340 11.63 -12.18 14.55
N ASP A 341 10.80 -12.27 15.58
CA ASP A 341 9.61 -11.42 15.75
C ASP A 341 9.98 -9.91 15.77
N ASP A 342 11.17 -9.59 16.26
CA ASP A 342 11.72 -8.24 16.42
C ASP A 342 12.84 -7.90 15.44
N ASP A 343 13.04 -8.69 14.38
CA ASP A 343 14.09 -8.46 13.38
C ASP A 343 14.14 -6.99 12.97
N ALA A 344 15.31 -6.38 13.12
CA ALA A 344 15.51 -4.95 12.89
C ALA A 344 15.31 -4.54 11.42
N ARG A 345 15.42 -5.50 10.49
CA ARG A 345 15.24 -5.27 9.04
C ARG A 345 13.77 -5.15 8.64
N VAL A 346 12.85 -5.70 9.44
CA VAL A 346 11.40 -5.70 9.17
C VAL A 346 10.80 -4.38 9.63
N ASN A 347 10.26 -3.59 8.70
CA ASN A 347 9.60 -2.30 8.96
C ASN A 347 10.40 -1.39 9.91
N PRO A 348 11.65 -1.05 9.58
CA PRO A 348 12.54 -0.31 10.49
C PRO A 348 12.01 1.09 10.86
N ASN A 349 11.11 1.64 10.06
CA ASN A 349 10.48 2.95 10.28
C ASN A 349 9.01 2.87 10.69
N GLY A 350 8.57 1.72 11.18
CA GLY A 350 7.16 1.43 11.47
C GLY A 350 6.40 1.01 10.20
N GLY A 351 5.34 0.21 10.38
CA GLY A 351 4.51 -0.31 9.31
C GLY A 351 3.07 0.19 9.38
N ALA A 352 2.16 -0.50 8.73
CA ALA A 352 0.77 -0.06 8.55
C ALA A 352 -0.05 0.04 9.85
N ILE A 353 0.32 -0.65 10.92
CA ILE A 353 -0.32 -0.49 12.22
C ILE A 353 -0.08 0.93 12.75
N ALA A 354 1.10 1.49 12.53
CA ALA A 354 1.41 2.86 12.91
C ALA A 354 0.99 3.87 11.82
N ILE A 355 1.42 3.67 10.57
CA ILE A 355 1.28 4.65 9.48
C ILE A 355 -0.14 4.66 8.90
N GLY A 356 -0.82 3.51 8.86
CA GLY A 356 -2.11 3.32 8.20
C GLY A 356 -2.00 2.50 6.91
N HIS A 357 -3.20 2.12 6.36
CA HIS A 357 -3.30 1.23 5.21
C HIS A 357 -4.35 1.69 4.20
N PRO A 358 -4.14 2.81 3.48
CA PRO A 358 -4.95 3.13 2.30
C PRO A 358 -4.65 2.10 1.21
N LEU A 359 -5.62 1.22 0.92
CA LEU A 359 -5.41 -0.04 0.18
C LEU A 359 -4.62 0.16 -1.12
N GLY A 360 -5.15 0.99 -2.02
CA GLY A 360 -4.55 1.23 -3.33
C GLY A 360 -3.19 1.92 -3.31
N ALA A 361 -2.84 2.66 -2.24
CA ALA A 361 -1.59 3.40 -2.12
C ALA A 361 -0.48 2.62 -1.41
N SER A 362 -0.85 1.67 -0.55
CA SER A 362 0.09 1.04 0.41
C SER A 362 1.26 0.33 -0.25
N GLY A 363 1.05 -0.38 -1.36
CA GLY A 363 2.13 -1.11 -2.01
C GLY A 363 3.24 -0.19 -2.54
N ALA A 364 2.87 0.93 -3.14
CA ALA A 364 3.82 1.95 -3.59
C ALA A 364 4.53 2.62 -2.40
N ARG A 365 3.83 2.83 -1.27
CA ARG A 365 4.43 3.34 -0.02
C ARG A 365 5.51 2.37 0.49
N LEU A 366 5.28 1.06 0.48
CA LEU A 366 6.31 0.09 0.88
C LEU A 366 7.60 0.29 0.07
N VAL A 367 7.49 0.43 -1.26
CA VAL A 367 8.65 0.63 -2.13
C VAL A 367 9.32 1.98 -1.86
N THR A 368 8.55 3.05 -1.66
CA THR A 368 9.07 4.39 -1.36
C THR A 368 9.85 4.41 -0.05
N THR A 369 9.28 3.83 1.01
CA THR A 369 9.92 3.76 2.33
C THR A 369 11.16 2.87 2.31
N ALA A 370 11.08 1.70 1.64
CA ALA A 370 12.22 0.79 1.47
C ALA A 370 13.39 1.46 0.73
N LEU A 371 13.10 2.16 -0.35
CA LEU A 371 14.08 2.91 -1.13
C LEU A 371 14.82 3.95 -0.27
N ASN A 372 14.06 4.78 0.46
CA ASN A 372 14.62 5.81 1.33
C ASN A 372 15.45 5.18 2.48
N GLN A 373 15.03 4.03 3.00
CA GLN A 373 15.76 3.32 4.05
C GLN A 373 17.07 2.75 3.52
N LEU A 374 17.09 2.15 2.33
CA LEU A 374 18.31 1.67 1.69
C LEU A 374 19.33 2.80 1.47
N GLU A 375 18.86 3.96 0.98
CA GLU A 375 19.73 5.13 0.80
C GLU A 375 20.29 5.64 2.13
N ARG A 376 19.47 5.69 3.18
CA ARG A 376 19.87 6.16 4.50
C ARG A 376 20.92 5.27 5.17
N THR A 377 20.79 3.94 5.00
CA THR A 377 21.67 2.97 5.67
C THR A 377 22.84 2.50 4.81
N GLY A 378 22.83 2.80 3.52
CA GLY A 378 23.79 2.23 2.56
C GLY A 378 23.47 0.77 2.21
N GLY A 379 22.32 0.24 2.63
CA GLY A 379 21.86 -1.11 2.29
C GLY A 379 21.69 -1.29 0.77
N ARG A 380 21.67 -2.54 0.32
CA ARG A 380 21.62 -2.87 -1.12
C ARG A 380 20.26 -3.40 -1.56
N TYR A 381 19.69 -4.37 -0.85
CA TYR A 381 18.46 -5.05 -1.26
C TYR A 381 17.30 -4.81 -0.31
N ALA A 382 16.13 -4.58 -0.87
CA ALA A 382 14.90 -4.56 -0.09
C ALA A 382 13.83 -5.46 -0.69
N LEU A 383 13.13 -6.17 0.19
CA LEU A 383 11.91 -6.94 -0.09
C LEU A 383 10.70 -6.13 0.36
N CYS A 384 9.77 -5.85 -0.56
CA CYS A 384 8.46 -5.27 -0.27
C CYS A 384 7.40 -6.35 -0.49
N THR A 385 6.60 -6.66 0.53
CA THR A 385 5.60 -7.74 0.43
C THR A 385 4.34 -7.42 1.21
N MET A 386 3.19 -7.93 0.75
CA MET A 386 1.91 -7.71 1.39
C MET A 386 0.88 -8.78 1.09
N CYS A 387 -0.03 -8.98 2.04
CA CYS A 387 -1.22 -9.79 1.87
C CYS A 387 -2.28 -9.04 1.06
N ILE A 388 -3.16 -9.81 0.45
CA ILE A 388 -4.21 -9.29 -0.43
C ILE A 388 -5.50 -10.04 -0.14
N GLY A 389 -6.58 -9.32 0.05
CA GLY A 389 -7.91 -9.90 0.22
C GLY A 389 -8.23 -10.95 -0.84
N VAL A 390 -9.17 -11.84 -0.52
CA VAL A 390 -9.57 -12.96 -1.36
C VAL A 390 -8.44 -13.98 -1.59
N GLY A 391 -7.46 -14.04 -0.69
CA GLY A 391 -6.44 -15.10 -0.66
C GLY A 391 -5.31 -14.95 -1.67
N GLN A 392 -4.58 -13.83 -1.62
CA GLN A 392 -3.37 -13.63 -2.42
C GLN A 392 -2.25 -13.00 -1.60
N GLY A 393 -1.04 -13.07 -2.12
CA GLY A 393 0.13 -12.31 -1.69
C GLY A 393 0.92 -11.79 -2.89
N ILE A 394 1.68 -10.74 -2.67
CA ILE A 394 2.58 -10.13 -3.65
C ILE A 394 3.89 -9.75 -2.99
N ALA A 395 4.99 -9.94 -3.71
CA ALA A 395 6.33 -9.55 -3.29
C ALA A 395 7.08 -8.87 -4.45
N LEU A 396 7.91 -7.89 -4.14
CA LEU A 396 8.76 -7.16 -5.06
C LEU A 396 10.12 -6.92 -4.40
N VAL A 397 11.21 -7.11 -5.15
CA VAL A 397 12.58 -6.83 -4.68
C VAL A 397 13.17 -5.68 -5.48
N ILE A 398 13.74 -4.73 -4.77
CA ILE A 398 14.54 -3.63 -5.33
C ILE A 398 16.01 -3.75 -4.90
N GLU A 399 16.90 -3.26 -5.76
CA GLU A 399 18.33 -3.12 -5.50
C GLU A 399 18.72 -1.65 -5.62
N ARG A 400 19.27 -1.03 -4.55
CA ARG A 400 19.81 0.33 -4.60
C ARG A 400 21.00 0.39 -5.56
N VAL A 401 21.09 1.43 -6.36
CA VAL A 401 22.18 1.71 -7.30
C VAL A 401 23.08 2.82 -6.80
#